data_1c117e736074019e762ee4462de67dab
#
_entry.id   1c117e736074019e762ee4462de67dab
#
_cell.length_a   1.000
_cell.length_b   1.000
_cell.length_c   1.000
_cell.angle_alpha   90.00
_cell.angle_beta   90.00
_cell.angle_gamma   90.00
#
_symmetry.space_group_name_H-M   'P 1'
#
loop_
_entity.id
_entity.type
_entity.pdbx_description
1 polymer ?
#
loop_
_entity_poly.entity_id
_entity_poly.type
_entity_poly.pdbx_seq_one_letter_code
_entity_poly.pdbx_strand_id
1 'polypeptide(L)'
;YSSKGFETSGGNKMIREGMIVARQSYRCDILFQVHKLDATMQVAELIGEEVRLFADAPITDLVVMSDAEKNKLRHQLKEKADRSFRLFRQDYELLKQKRDYVASSGYKLSERYFEIPGKVLHVDGDQRYLEKCLELYKKLNVPVIGVHMSEVDMPNRVPQLIEQVRPDVLVVTGHDAYVKNKGEKSDLQAYRHSKYFVRTVKEVRSKIRHLDQLVIFAGACQ
;
A
#
# COMPACT_ATOMS: atom_id res chain seq x y z
N TYR A 1 11.98 -28.17 16.46
CA TYR A 1 12.67 -27.10 15.73
C TYR A 1 12.98 -26.02 16.71
N SER A 2 14.29 -25.81 17.01
CA SER A 2 14.78 -24.88 18.05
C SER A 2 14.90 -23.49 17.43
N SER A 3 14.02 -22.55 17.83
CA SER A 3 14.11 -21.15 17.43
C SER A 3 15.34 -20.50 18.11
N LYS A 4 16.36 -20.15 17.34
CA LYS A 4 17.52 -19.38 17.80
C LYS A 4 17.10 -17.93 18.00
N GLY A 5 17.20 -17.40 19.20
CA GLY A 5 16.95 -16.00 19.54
C GLY A 5 18.26 -15.26 19.75
N PHE A 6 18.27 -13.92 19.59
CA PHE A 6 19.43 -13.04 19.71
C PHE A 6 19.23 -11.96 20.76
N GLU A 7 20.31 -11.59 21.49
CA GLU A 7 20.31 -10.52 22.50
C GLU A 7 20.56 -9.14 21.86
N THR A 8 19.90 -8.10 22.35
CA THR A 8 20.09 -6.71 21.91
C THR A 8 20.74 -5.88 23.02
N SER A 9 21.49 -4.84 22.66
CA SER A 9 22.24 -3.96 23.53
C SER A 9 21.42 -2.99 24.39
N GLY A 10 20.15 -3.26 24.62
CA GLY A 10 19.26 -2.38 25.40
C GLY A 10 18.21 -3.14 26.19
N GLY A 11 18.64 -4.02 27.14
CA GLY A 11 17.73 -4.71 28.06
C GLY A 11 17.12 -6.00 27.51
N ASN A 12 17.92 -7.03 27.55
CA ASN A 12 17.66 -8.50 27.68
C ASN A 12 16.33 -9.10 27.13
N LYS A 13 15.83 -8.67 25.99
CA LYS A 13 14.78 -9.45 25.30
C LYS A 13 15.32 -9.98 23.97
N MET A 14 15.45 -11.32 23.90
CA MET A 14 15.80 -11.99 22.63
C MET A 14 14.76 -11.69 21.55
N ILE A 15 15.19 -11.16 20.42
CA ILE A 15 14.32 -10.96 19.25
C ILE A 15 14.02 -12.31 18.61
N ARG A 16 12.74 -12.53 18.27
CA ARG A 16 12.24 -13.75 17.61
C ARG A 16 11.30 -13.37 16.48
N GLU A 17 11.14 -14.26 15.53
CA GLU A 17 10.14 -14.13 14.48
C GLU A 17 8.73 -13.97 15.07
N GLY A 18 7.93 -13.11 14.46
CA GLY A 18 6.60 -12.73 14.94
C GLY A 18 6.56 -11.61 15.99
N MET A 19 7.69 -11.23 16.59
CA MET A 19 7.72 -10.14 17.58
C MET A 19 7.55 -8.77 16.92
N ILE A 20 6.90 -7.86 17.66
CA ILE A 20 6.78 -6.45 17.25
C ILE A 20 7.97 -5.66 17.78
N VAL A 21 8.66 -5.05 16.84
CA VAL A 21 9.88 -4.26 17.08
C VAL A 21 9.77 -2.90 16.39
N ALA A 22 10.64 -1.98 16.76
CA ALA A 22 10.85 -0.73 16.06
C ALA A 22 12.33 -0.54 15.76
N ARG A 23 12.68 0.36 14.84
CA ARG A 23 14.06 0.68 14.47
C ARG A 23 14.53 1.92 15.22
N GLN A 24 15.66 1.82 15.91
CA GLN A 24 16.30 2.97 16.59
C GLN A 24 16.70 4.06 15.61
N SER A 25 17.28 3.67 14.46
CA SER A 25 17.68 4.59 13.39
C SER A 25 16.53 5.43 12.85
N TYR A 26 15.28 4.98 13.00
CA TYR A 26 14.05 5.68 12.61
C TYR A 26 13.28 6.24 13.81
N ARG A 27 13.94 6.43 14.96
CA ARG A 27 13.34 6.99 16.19
C ARG A 27 12.13 6.21 16.69
N CYS A 28 12.07 4.91 16.37
CA CYS A 28 10.96 4.02 16.73
C CYS A 28 9.58 4.53 16.28
N ASP A 29 9.49 5.19 15.14
CA ASP A 29 8.26 5.81 14.62
C ASP A 29 7.34 4.84 13.87
N ILE A 30 7.84 3.66 13.50
CA ILE A 30 7.12 2.60 12.78
C ILE A 30 7.24 1.29 13.55
N LEU A 31 6.11 0.62 13.72
CA LEU A 31 6.07 -0.75 14.25
C LEU A 31 6.24 -1.75 13.12
N PHE A 32 7.14 -2.70 13.33
CA PHE A 32 7.40 -3.80 12.42
C PHE A 32 7.17 -5.14 13.11
N GLN A 33 6.65 -6.10 12.39
CA GLN A 33 6.69 -7.50 12.75
C GLN A 33 7.94 -8.15 12.17
N VAL A 34 8.71 -8.84 12.97
CA VAL A 34 9.84 -9.65 12.50
C VAL A 34 9.30 -10.83 11.69
N HIS A 35 9.57 -10.83 10.39
CA HIS A 35 9.14 -11.88 9.48
C HIS A 35 10.12 -13.05 9.48
N LYS A 36 11.40 -12.73 9.39
CA LYS A 36 12.47 -13.73 9.34
C LYS A 36 13.74 -13.19 9.99
N LEU A 37 14.53 -14.08 10.61
CA LEU A 37 15.83 -13.77 11.18
C LEU A 37 16.92 -14.53 10.44
N ASP A 38 17.88 -13.79 9.89
CA ASP A 38 19.13 -14.36 9.38
C ASP A 38 20.21 -14.23 10.44
N ALA A 39 20.48 -15.34 11.11
CA ALA A 39 21.47 -15.42 12.16
C ALA A 39 22.91 -15.23 11.66
N THR A 40 23.17 -15.61 10.41
CA THR A 40 24.51 -15.53 9.80
C THR A 40 24.84 -14.09 9.43
N MET A 41 23.87 -13.39 8.84
CA MET A 41 24.03 -12.02 8.40
C MET A 41 23.70 -10.99 9.49
N GLN A 42 23.21 -11.40 10.66
CA GLN A 42 22.74 -10.53 11.75
C GLN A 42 21.69 -9.51 11.27
N VAL A 43 20.80 -9.93 10.36
CA VAL A 43 19.78 -9.11 9.73
C VAL A 43 18.40 -9.72 9.97
N ALA A 44 17.42 -8.88 10.20
CA ALA A 44 16.00 -9.26 10.26
C ALA A 44 15.24 -8.72 9.06
N GLU A 45 14.40 -9.54 8.46
CA GLU A 45 13.37 -9.10 7.52
C GLU A 45 12.14 -8.64 8.31
N LEU A 46 11.66 -7.45 8.02
CA LEU A 46 10.61 -6.76 8.77
C LEU A 46 9.42 -6.44 7.88
N ILE A 47 8.22 -6.64 8.40
CA ILE A 47 6.97 -6.22 7.76
C ILE A 47 6.32 -5.14 8.62
N GLY A 48 6.00 -3.98 8.04
CA GLY A 48 5.28 -2.92 8.74
C GLY A 48 3.92 -3.40 9.25
N GLU A 49 3.58 -3.06 10.51
CA GLU A 49 2.31 -3.48 11.13
C GLU A 49 1.13 -2.67 10.59
N GLU A 50 1.25 -1.36 10.56
CA GLU A 50 0.20 -0.43 10.11
C GLU A 50 0.54 0.23 8.77
N VAL A 51 1.82 0.27 8.43
CA VAL A 51 2.34 0.84 7.18
C VAL A 51 2.74 -0.28 6.26
N ARG A 52 2.43 -0.15 4.97
CA ARG A 52 2.87 -1.08 3.95
C ARG A 52 4.35 -0.87 3.68
N LEU A 53 5.19 -1.52 4.49
CA LEU A 53 6.63 -1.41 4.39
C LEU A 53 7.25 -2.78 4.65
N PHE A 54 8.13 -3.21 3.74
CA PHE A 54 9.00 -4.36 3.91
C PHE A 54 10.44 -3.85 3.97
N ALA A 55 11.17 -4.19 5.01
CA ALA A 55 12.51 -3.66 5.22
C ALA A 55 13.44 -4.72 5.81
N ASP A 56 14.72 -4.60 5.48
CA ASP A 56 15.79 -5.33 6.15
C ASP A 56 16.42 -4.40 7.18
N ALA A 57 16.74 -4.93 8.36
CA ALA A 57 17.41 -4.18 9.39
C ALA A 57 18.43 -5.03 10.14
N PRO A 58 19.60 -4.45 10.51
CA PRO A 58 20.49 -5.10 11.45
C PRO A 58 19.76 -5.38 12.76
N ILE A 59 19.99 -6.55 13.35
CA ILE A 59 19.36 -6.92 14.63
C ILE A 59 19.69 -5.92 15.73
N THR A 60 20.89 -5.32 15.67
CA THR A 60 21.34 -4.28 16.59
C THR A 60 20.57 -2.96 16.52
N ASP A 61 19.87 -2.70 15.43
CA ASP A 61 19.01 -1.52 15.25
C ASP A 61 17.57 -1.72 15.77
N LEU A 62 17.25 -2.94 16.22
CA LEU A 62 15.90 -3.31 16.62
C LEU A 62 15.70 -3.18 18.13
N VAL A 63 14.56 -2.62 18.50
CA VAL A 63 14.08 -2.51 19.89
C VAL A 63 12.74 -3.22 20.00
N VAL A 64 12.63 -4.09 21.03
CA VAL A 64 11.35 -4.70 21.39
C VAL A 64 10.50 -3.68 22.13
N MET A 65 9.37 -3.30 21.55
CA MET A 65 8.47 -2.30 22.12
C MET A 65 7.60 -2.91 23.23
N SER A 66 7.41 -2.15 24.31
CA SER A 66 6.42 -2.49 25.35
C SER A 66 5.01 -2.33 24.82
N ASP A 67 4.04 -3.00 25.43
CA ASP A 67 2.64 -2.91 25.00
C ASP A 67 2.07 -1.48 25.13
N ALA A 68 2.53 -0.73 26.14
CA ALA A 68 2.14 0.67 26.29
C ALA A 68 2.64 1.54 25.12
N GLU A 69 3.91 1.36 24.71
CA GLU A 69 4.49 2.09 23.57
C GLU A 69 3.83 1.72 22.25
N LYS A 70 3.58 0.42 22.01
CA LYS A 70 2.84 -0.05 20.83
C LYS A 70 1.46 0.58 20.76
N ASN A 71 0.70 0.55 21.86
CA ASN A 71 -0.66 1.10 21.89
C ASN A 71 -0.66 2.62 21.67
N LYS A 72 0.31 3.34 22.25
CA LYS A 72 0.47 4.77 22.02
C LYS A 72 0.73 5.07 20.54
N LEU A 73 1.64 4.35 19.91
CA LEU A 73 1.97 4.58 18.50
C LEU A 73 0.81 4.21 17.57
N ARG A 74 0.13 3.08 17.81
CA ARG A 74 -1.07 2.68 17.08
C ARG A 74 -2.18 3.75 17.19
N HIS A 75 -2.38 4.29 18.39
CA HIS A 75 -3.36 5.35 18.59
C HIS A 75 -3.02 6.62 17.80
N GLN A 76 -1.75 7.04 17.81
CA GLN A 76 -1.30 8.21 17.04
C GLN A 76 -1.47 8.00 15.53
N LEU A 77 -1.15 6.80 15.01
CA LEU A 77 -1.33 6.48 13.59
C LEU A 77 -2.81 6.48 13.21
N LYS A 78 -3.66 5.91 14.07
CA LYS A 78 -5.12 5.92 13.86
C LYS A 78 -5.68 7.34 13.87
N GLU A 79 -5.28 8.19 14.82
CA GLU A 79 -5.71 9.60 14.84
C GLU A 79 -5.30 10.36 13.58
N LYS A 80 -4.07 10.14 13.08
CA LYS A 80 -3.61 10.73 11.82
C LYS A 80 -4.47 10.27 10.63
N ALA A 81 -4.75 8.97 10.55
CA ALA A 81 -5.59 8.39 9.50
C ALA A 81 -7.03 8.95 9.56
N ASP A 82 -7.64 9.01 10.76
CA ASP A 82 -8.98 9.54 10.96
C ASP A 82 -9.06 11.04 10.63
N ARG A 83 -7.99 11.81 10.94
CA ARG A 83 -7.90 13.22 10.56
C ARG A 83 -7.82 13.40 9.06
N SER A 84 -6.96 12.64 8.38
CA SER A 84 -6.83 12.69 6.93
C SER A 84 -8.14 12.33 6.24
N PHE A 85 -8.84 11.30 6.74
CA PHE A 85 -10.13 10.88 6.23
C PHE A 85 -11.21 11.97 6.40
N ARG A 86 -11.25 12.65 7.56
CA ARG A 86 -12.17 13.77 7.80
C ARG A 86 -11.93 14.92 6.84
N LEU A 87 -10.66 15.31 6.62
CA LEU A 87 -10.30 16.37 5.68
C LEU A 87 -10.72 16.01 4.25
N PHE A 88 -10.42 14.78 3.80
CA PHE A 88 -10.84 14.30 2.49
C PHE A 88 -12.35 14.36 2.31
N ARG A 89 -13.11 13.95 3.32
CA ARG A 89 -14.58 13.99 3.30
C ARG A 89 -15.12 15.42 3.26
N GLN A 90 -14.49 16.35 3.97
CA GLN A 90 -14.85 17.77 3.92
C GLN A 90 -14.61 18.35 2.52
N ASP A 91 -13.47 18.07 1.91
CA ASP A 91 -13.16 18.53 0.55
C ASP A 91 -14.15 17.96 -0.47
N TYR A 92 -14.52 16.69 -0.35
CA TYR A 92 -15.53 16.07 -1.20
C TYR A 92 -16.89 16.74 -1.07
N GLU A 93 -17.37 17.03 0.16
CA GLU A 93 -18.63 17.72 0.38
C GLU A 93 -18.60 19.16 -0.16
N LEU A 94 -17.48 19.88 -0.02
CA LEU A 94 -17.31 21.22 -0.59
C LEU A 94 -17.36 21.19 -2.13
N LEU A 95 -16.72 20.21 -2.76
CA LEU A 95 -16.77 20.04 -4.21
C LEU A 95 -18.19 19.72 -4.68
N LYS A 96 -18.93 18.89 -3.94
CA LYS A 96 -20.32 18.57 -4.21
C LYS A 96 -21.21 19.82 -4.10
N GLN A 97 -21.08 20.60 -3.02
CA GLN A 97 -21.82 21.85 -2.86
C GLN A 97 -21.54 22.86 -3.97
N LYS A 98 -20.27 23.01 -4.40
CA LYS A 98 -19.92 23.87 -5.54
C LYS A 98 -20.59 23.42 -6.83
N ARG A 99 -20.64 22.12 -7.09
CA ARG A 99 -21.33 21.56 -8.28
C ARG A 99 -22.83 21.82 -8.21
N ASP A 100 -23.45 21.56 -7.07
CA ASP A 100 -24.89 21.79 -6.85
C ASP A 100 -25.24 23.27 -7.00
N TYR A 101 -24.38 24.19 -6.51
CA TYR A 101 -24.54 25.62 -6.70
C TYR A 101 -24.46 26.03 -8.18
N VAL A 102 -23.48 25.53 -8.93
CA VAL A 102 -23.34 25.78 -10.37
C VAL A 102 -24.55 25.24 -11.12
N ALA A 103 -25.03 24.06 -10.77
CA ALA A 103 -26.23 23.46 -11.38
C ALA A 103 -27.51 24.25 -11.07
N SER A 104 -27.62 24.87 -9.89
CA SER A 104 -28.81 25.67 -9.46
C SER A 104 -28.77 27.12 -9.94
N SER A 105 -27.60 27.68 -10.28
CA SER A 105 -27.44 29.09 -10.64
C SER A 105 -27.80 29.44 -12.10
N GLY A 106 -28.57 28.58 -12.79
CA GLY A 106 -29.21 28.90 -14.07
C GLY A 106 -28.31 28.77 -15.31
N TYR A 107 -27.10 28.30 -15.19
CA TYR A 107 -26.37 27.81 -16.33
C TYR A 107 -27.06 26.53 -16.82
N LYS A 108 -27.74 26.61 -17.97
CA LYS A 108 -28.32 25.45 -18.64
C LYS A 108 -27.22 24.45 -19.03
N LEU A 109 -26.81 23.62 -18.10
CA LEU A 109 -26.26 22.31 -18.45
C LEU A 109 -27.45 21.51 -18.97
N SER A 110 -27.61 21.44 -20.29
CA SER A 110 -28.75 20.82 -21.00
C SER A 110 -28.83 19.31 -20.85
N GLU A 111 -27.97 18.71 -20.03
CA GLU A 111 -27.97 17.29 -19.76
C GLU A 111 -27.77 17.06 -18.26
N ARG A 112 -28.73 16.36 -17.65
CA ARG A 112 -28.59 15.79 -16.31
C ARG A 112 -27.57 14.65 -16.38
N TYR A 113 -26.30 14.98 -16.19
CA TYR A 113 -25.29 13.94 -16.01
C TYR A 113 -25.49 13.29 -14.64
N PHE A 114 -25.95 12.06 -14.63
CA PHE A 114 -25.83 11.21 -13.46
C PHE A 114 -24.35 10.82 -13.36
N GLU A 115 -23.61 11.45 -12.47
CA GLU A 115 -22.25 11.02 -12.15
C GLU A 115 -22.35 9.67 -11.44
N ILE A 116 -22.13 8.59 -12.18
CA ILE A 116 -21.94 7.27 -11.61
C ILE A 116 -20.48 7.22 -11.15
N PRO A 117 -20.20 6.91 -9.87
CA PRO A 117 -18.83 6.73 -9.42
C PRO A 117 -18.11 5.73 -10.31
N GLY A 118 -16.89 6.09 -10.74
CA GLY A 118 -16.09 5.22 -11.58
C GLY A 118 -15.82 3.88 -10.88
N LYS A 119 -15.94 2.78 -11.62
CA LYS A 119 -15.65 1.44 -11.13
C LYS A 119 -14.15 1.22 -11.01
N VAL A 120 -13.70 0.82 -9.83
CA VAL A 120 -12.29 0.54 -9.54
C VAL A 120 -12.00 -0.95 -9.64
N LEU A 121 -10.93 -1.32 -10.34
CA LEU A 121 -10.28 -2.62 -10.19
C LEU A 121 -9.00 -2.41 -9.38
N HIS A 122 -8.95 -2.95 -8.18
CA HIS A 122 -7.77 -2.89 -7.31
C HIS A 122 -7.10 -4.26 -7.26
N VAL A 123 -5.91 -4.35 -7.82
CA VAL A 123 -5.07 -5.55 -7.80
C VAL A 123 -3.91 -5.31 -6.85
N ASP A 124 -3.73 -6.19 -5.89
CA ASP A 124 -2.72 -6.04 -4.86
C ASP A 124 -1.93 -7.34 -4.64
N GLY A 125 -0.62 -7.21 -4.43
CA GLY A 125 0.28 -8.30 -4.07
C GLY A 125 0.17 -8.74 -2.60
N ASP A 126 -0.56 -8.00 -1.77
CA ASP A 126 -0.76 -8.31 -0.36
C ASP A 126 -2.25 -8.34 0.00
N GLN A 127 -2.73 -9.52 0.41
CA GLN A 127 -4.12 -9.76 0.77
C GLN A 127 -4.60 -8.84 1.90
N ARG A 128 -3.78 -8.67 2.94
CA ARG A 128 -4.15 -7.90 4.13
C ARG A 128 -4.32 -6.41 3.81
N TYR A 129 -3.45 -5.86 2.95
CA TYR A 129 -3.55 -4.46 2.54
C TYR A 129 -4.69 -4.26 1.55
N LEU A 130 -4.94 -5.22 0.66
CA LEU A 130 -6.12 -5.19 -0.21
C LEU A 130 -7.40 -5.09 0.62
N GLU A 131 -7.55 -5.91 1.66
CA GLU A 131 -8.72 -5.88 2.55
C GLU A 131 -8.90 -4.52 3.22
N LYS A 132 -7.83 -3.91 3.75
CA LYS A 132 -7.86 -2.54 4.31
C LYS A 132 -8.32 -1.51 3.26
N CYS A 133 -7.84 -1.61 2.02
CA CYS A 133 -8.27 -0.74 0.93
C CYS A 133 -9.74 -0.95 0.57
N LEU A 134 -10.20 -2.19 0.50
CA LEU A 134 -11.61 -2.50 0.20
C LEU A 134 -12.56 -1.95 1.27
N GLU A 135 -12.19 -2.01 2.54
CA GLU A 135 -12.94 -1.36 3.62
C GLU A 135 -13.01 0.17 3.44
N LEU A 136 -11.92 0.79 3.01
CA LEU A 136 -11.89 2.23 2.75
C LEU A 136 -12.78 2.60 1.56
N TYR A 137 -12.70 1.88 0.44
CA TYR A 137 -13.60 2.08 -0.71
C TYR A 137 -15.07 1.93 -0.32
N LYS A 138 -15.39 0.92 0.51
CA LYS A 138 -16.75 0.74 1.04
C LYS A 138 -17.21 1.94 1.86
N LYS A 139 -16.37 2.49 2.75
CA LYS A 139 -16.66 3.70 3.54
C LYS A 139 -16.89 4.93 2.66
N LEU A 140 -16.25 4.98 1.50
CA LEU A 140 -16.35 6.08 0.51
C LEU A 140 -17.46 5.86 -0.52
N ASN A 141 -18.20 4.74 -0.47
CA ASN A 141 -19.19 4.33 -1.47
C ASN A 141 -18.61 4.26 -2.89
N VAL A 142 -17.35 3.84 -3.04
CA VAL A 142 -16.70 3.64 -4.33
C VAL A 142 -16.89 2.20 -4.79
N PRO A 143 -17.50 1.95 -5.98
CA PRO A 143 -17.62 0.62 -6.53
C PRO A 143 -16.23 0.03 -6.82
N VAL A 144 -15.88 -1.09 -6.19
CA VAL A 144 -14.56 -1.69 -6.34
C VAL A 144 -14.63 -3.20 -6.48
N ILE A 145 -13.78 -3.75 -7.33
CA ILE A 145 -13.45 -5.17 -7.38
C ILE A 145 -12.00 -5.30 -6.95
N GLY A 146 -11.76 -6.02 -5.86
CA GLY A 146 -10.43 -6.32 -5.35
C GLY A 146 -9.97 -7.70 -5.77
N VAL A 147 -8.72 -7.81 -6.23
CA VAL A 147 -8.12 -9.08 -6.63
C VAL A 147 -6.71 -9.17 -6.04
N HIS A 148 -6.51 -10.15 -5.18
CA HIS A 148 -5.16 -10.50 -4.71
C HIS A 148 -4.46 -11.39 -5.74
N MET A 149 -3.23 -11.04 -6.11
CA MET A 149 -2.34 -11.88 -6.92
C MET A 149 -0.89 -11.48 -6.74
N SER A 150 0.02 -12.43 -6.97
CA SER A 150 1.47 -12.15 -6.97
C SER A 150 1.82 -11.10 -8.03
N GLU A 151 2.77 -10.21 -7.69
CA GLU A 151 3.29 -9.18 -8.60
C GLU A 151 3.83 -9.77 -9.90
N VAL A 152 4.40 -10.97 -9.84
CA VAL A 152 4.93 -11.69 -11.01
C VAL A 152 3.82 -12.03 -12.03
N ASP A 153 2.61 -12.31 -11.55
CA ASP A 153 1.46 -12.71 -12.37
C ASP A 153 0.71 -11.50 -12.97
N MET A 154 0.85 -10.32 -12.36
CA MET A 154 0.12 -9.12 -12.73
C MET A 154 0.24 -8.76 -14.22
N PRO A 155 1.44 -8.78 -14.86
CA PRO A 155 1.57 -8.41 -16.27
C PRO A 155 0.71 -9.26 -17.22
N ASN A 156 0.50 -10.53 -16.87
CA ASN A 156 -0.23 -11.47 -17.71
C ASN A 156 -1.73 -11.49 -17.40
N ARG A 157 -2.11 -11.36 -16.13
CA ARG A 157 -3.50 -11.54 -15.67
C ARG A 157 -4.31 -10.24 -15.62
N VAL A 158 -3.69 -9.10 -15.28
CA VAL A 158 -4.39 -7.82 -15.18
C VAL A 158 -5.02 -7.39 -16.50
N PRO A 159 -4.36 -7.52 -17.68
CA PRO A 159 -5.00 -7.19 -18.96
C PRO A 159 -6.26 -8.00 -19.25
N GLN A 160 -6.33 -9.26 -18.82
CA GLN A 160 -7.52 -10.11 -18.97
C GLN A 160 -8.64 -9.68 -18.01
N LEU A 161 -8.29 -9.33 -16.76
CA LEU A 161 -9.26 -8.82 -15.79
C LEU A 161 -9.91 -7.52 -16.25
N ILE A 162 -9.15 -6.63 -16.89
CA ILE A 162 -9.68 -5.38 -17.43
C ILE A 162 -10.75 -5.65 -18.51
N GLU A 163 -10.53 -6.60 -19.39
CA GLU A 163 -11.50 -6.99 -20.42
C GLU A 163 -12.81 -7.51 -19.80
N GLN A 164 -12.72 -8.25 -18.71
CA GLN A 164 -13.86 -8.82 -17.99
C GLN A 164 -14.60 -7.78 -17.14
N VAL A 165 -13.86 -6.99 -16.38
CA VAL A 165 -14.38 -6.03 -15.38
C VAL A 165 -14.79 -4.72 -16.04
N ARG A 166 -14.06 -4.27 -17.06
CA ARG A 166 -14.20 -2.96 -17.70
C ARG A 166 -14.22 -1.84 -16.66
N PRO A 167 -13.15 -1.66 -15.90
CA PRO A 167 -13.05 -0.62 -14.89
C PRO A 167 -12.77 0.74 -15.51
N ASP A 168 -13.14 1.82 -14.82
CA ASP A 168 -12.76 3.19 -15.15
C ASP A 168 -11.41 3.54 -14.54
N VAL A 169 -11.08 2.90 -13.41
CA VAL A 169 -9.83 3.09 -12.66
C VAL A 169 -9.19 1.75 -12.36
N LEU A 170 -7.93 1.60 -12.71
CA LEU A 170 -7.09 0.47 -12.33
C LEU A 170 -6.10 0.93 -11.24
N VAL A 171 -6.08 0.21 -10.13
CA VAL A 171 -5.08 0.36 -9.07
C VAL A 171 -4.27 -0.93 -9.01
N VAL A 172 -2.95 -0.81 -9.19
CA VAL A 172 -2.01 -1.94 -9.10
C VAL A 172 -1.00 -1.64 -8.03
N THR A 173 -1.05 -2.39 -6.94
CA THR A 173 -0.19 -2.20 -5.78
C THR A 173 0.43 -3.51 -5.32
N GLY A 174 1.48 -3.43 -4.55
CA GLY A 174 2.19 -4.59 -4.04
C GLY A 174 3.38 -4.18 -3.19
N HIS A 175 4.18 -5.15 -2.81
CA HIS A 175 5.44 -4.92 -2.12
C HIS A 175 6.59 -4.80 -3.12
N ASP A 176 7.57 -3.98 -2.78
CA ASP A 176 8.85 -3.98 -3.46
C ASP A 176 9.98 -3.86 -2.45
N ALA A 177 11.17 -4.21 -2.84
CA ALA A 177 12.37 -4.08 -2.04
C ALA A 177 13.59 -3.88 -2.93
N TYR A 178 14.44 -2.94 -2.53
CA TYR A 178 15.76 -2.78 -3.13
C TYR A 178 16.64 -3.98 -2.76
N VAL A 179 17.25 -4.60 -3.75
CA VAL A 179 18.16 -5.75 -3.58
C VAL A 179 19.58 -5.25 -3.70
N LYS A 180 20.30 -5.19 -2.57
CA LYS A 180 21.73 -4.85 -2.56
C LYS A 180 22.48 -5.71 -3.57
N ASN A 181 23.43 -5.10 -4.29
CA ASN A 181 24.29 -5.74 -5.31
C ASN A 181 23.63 -6.06 -6.66
N LYS A 182 22.41 -5.60 -6.93
CA LYS A 182 21.78 -5.75 -8.26
C LYS A 182 21.81 -4.51 -9.15
N GLY A 183 22.35 -3.41 -8.67
CA GLY A 183 22.42 -2.14 -9.42
C GLY A 183 22.29 -0.92 -8.51
N GLU A 184 22.25 0.27 -9.11
CA GLU A 184 22.00 1.51 -8.38
C GLU A 184 20.51 1.64 -8.03
N LYS A 185 20.20 2.50 -7.04
CA LYS A 185 18.79 2.75 -6.62
C LYS A 185 17.92 3.35 -7.73
N SER A 186 18.52 3.93 -8.74
CA SER A 186 17.84 4.44 -9.95
C SER A 186 17.48 3.34 -10.96
N ASP A 187 18.05 2.14 -10.82
CA ASP A 187 17.82 1.03 -11.74
C ASP A 187 16.62 0.18 -11.29
N LEU A 188 15.62 0.05 -12.16
CA LEU A 188 14.47 -0.82 -11.93
C LEU A 188 14.86 -2.29 -11.70
N GLN A 189 15.99 -2.73 -12.23
CA GLN A 189 16.49 -4.10 -12.04
C GLN A 189 17.01 -4.35 -10.62
N ALA A 190 17.36 -3.27 -9.92
CA ALA A 190 17.79 -3.34 -8.53
C ALA A 190 16.62 -3.61 -7.56
N TYR A 191 15.39 -3.59 -8.04
CA TYR A 191 14.20 -3.86 -7.24
C TYR A 191 13.60 -5.22 -7.55
N ARG A 192 12.99 -5.82 -6.53
CA ARG A 192 12.43 -7.18 -6.62
C ARG A 192 11.25 -7.23 -7.58
N HIS A 193 10.32 -6.28 -7.50
CA HIS A 193 9.04 -6.31 -8.21
C HIS A 193 8.76 -5.12 -9.12
N SER A 194 9.50 -4.00 -9.06
CA SER A 194 9.27 -2.79 -9.88
C SER A 194 9.07 -3.08 -11.36
N LYS A 195 9.86 -4.00 -11.91
CA LYS A 195 9.76 -4.41 -13.31
C LYS A 195 8.39 -4.98 -13.68
N TYR A 196 7.72 -5.65 -12.75
CA TYR A 196 6.39 -6.24 -13.00
C TYR A 196 5.31 -5.17 -13.01
N PHE A 197 5.38 -4.17 -12.13
CA PHE A 197 4.46 -3.02 -12.17
C PHE A 197 4.59 -2.26 -13.49
N VAL A 198 5.81 -1.92 -13.89
CA VAL A 198 6.07 -1.24 -15.16
C VAL A 198 5.55 -2.06 -16.34
N ARG A 199 5.83 -3.37 -16.36
CA ARG A 199 5.34 -4.27 -17.41
C ARG A 199 3.83 -4.35 -17.42
N THR A 200 3.17 -4.46 -16.26
CA THR A 200 1.71 -4.48 -16.16
C THR A 200 1.09 -3.25 -16.79
N VAL A 201 1.61 -2.05 -16.45
CA VAL A 201 1.11 -0.79 -17.04
C VAL A 201 1.32 -0.77 -18.56
N LYS A 202 2.47 -1.21 -19.05
CA LYS A 202 2.76 -1.27 -20.50
C LYS A 202 1.81 -2.24 -21.21
N GLU A 203 1.58 -3.44 -20.68
CA GLU A 203 0.66 -4.43 -21.27
C GLU A 203 -0.79 -3.90 -21.29
N VAL A 204 -1.24 -3.25 -20.22
CA VAL A 204 -2.56 -2.62 -20.18
C VAL A 204 -2.67 -1.50 -21.21
N ARG A 205 -1.68 -0.61 -21.29
CA ARG A 205 -1.66 0.51 -22.25
C ARG A 205 -1.53 0.07 -23.71
N SER A 206 -0.92 -1.08 -23.97
CA SER A 206 -0.88 -1.65 -25.33
C SER A 206 -2.27 -2.00 -25.84
N LYS A 207 -3.20 -2.38 -24.95
CA LYS A 207 -4.60 -2.72 -25.25
C LYS A 207 -5.52 -1.50 -25.18
N ILE A 208 -5.37 -0.65 -24.16
CA ILE A 208 -6.18 0.56 -23.94
C ILE A 208 -5.29 1.78 -24.10
N ARG A 209 -5.22 2.30 -25.32
CA ARG A 209 -4.31 3.41 -25.68
C ARG A 209 -4.81 4.77 -25.20
N HIS A 210 -6.13 4.96 -25.14
CA HIS A 210 -6.72 6.23 -24.73
C HIS A 210 -6.67 6.41 -23.21
N LEU A 211 -6.06 7.52 -22.77
CA LEU A 211 -5.86 7.82 -21.34
C LEU A 211 -7.16 8.12 -20.62
N ASP A 212 -8.14 8.64 -21.33
CA ASP A 212 -9.48 8.98 -20.84
C ASP A 212 -10.39 7.77 -20.63
N GLN A 213 -10.08 6.62 -21.24
CA GLN A 213 -10.86 5.40 -21.08
C GLN A 213 -10.50 4.61 -19.81
N LEU A 214 -9.29 4.78 -19.27
CA LEU A 214 -8.82 4.08 -18.09
C LEU A 214 -7.76 4.90 -17.36
N VAL A 215 -8.05 5.28 -16.13
CA VAL A 215 -7.04 5.87 -15.23
C VAL A 215 -6.27 4.75 -14.56
N ILE A 216 -4.93 4.84 -14.52
CA ILE A 216 -4.08 3.82 -13.90
C ILE A 216 -3.25 4.45 -12.79
N PHE A 217 -3.36 3.87 -11.59
CA PHE A 217 -2.45 4.09 -10.48
C PHE A 217 -1.63 2.82 -10.28
N ALA A 218 -0.31 2.92 -10.36
CA ALA A 218 0.59 1.80 -10.10
C ALA A 218 1.71 2.24 -9.17
N GLY A 219 2.00 1.44 -8.17
CA GLY A 219 3.05 1.73 -7.21
C GLY A 219 3.28 0.60 -6.22
N ALA A 220 4.44 0.65 -5.59
CA ALA A 220 4.80 -0.25 -4.50
C ALA A 220 5.40 0.53 -3.35
N CYS A 221 5.27 0.01 -2.14
CA CYS A 221 6.00 0.51 -0.99
C CYS A 221 7.42 -0.07 -1.00
N GLN A 222 8.40 0.78 -0.78
CA GLN A 222 9.83 0.45 -0.68
C GLN A 222 10.30 0.60 0.77
#